data_cd1757c4e8c70f4a2950b65472d4379c
#
_entry.id   cd1757c4e8c70f4a2950b65472d4379c
#
_cell.length_a   1.000
_cell.length_b   1.000
_cell.length_c   1.000
_cell.angle_alpha   90.00
_cell.angle_beta   90.00
_cell.angle_gamma   90.00
#
_symmetry.space_group_name_H-M   'P 1'
#
loop_
_entity.id
_entity.type
_entity.pdbx_description
1 polymer ?
#
loop_
_entity_poly.entity_id
_entity_poly.type
_entity_poly.pdbx_seq_one_letter_code
_entity_poly.pdbx_strand_id
1 'polypeptide(L)'
;MRFAIRCATLIVGLLVLGIAGCARPHVKPIPPPPHRAVVAAPYERTWLALIQALAYENVPLRAVAKDSGVIALDDFVTPIGVYADCGSFGDMGVEGEAVTAFTLFVQPVNSRQTQIQINAKMRTQRHRSGGFGRVKSQPVLQCASTGRFEANVLETVRGLAEK
;
A
#
# COMPACT_ATOMS: atom_id res chain seq x y z
N MET A 1 -37.52 42.83 -29.66
CA MET A 1 -36.08 42.49 -29.77
C MET A 1 -35.37 42.44 -28.44
N ARG A 2 -35.61 43.29 -27.44
CA ARG A 2 -34.92 43.28 -26.11
C ARG A 2 -35.28 42.09 -25.20
N PHE A 3 -36.46 41.48 -25.39
CA PHE A 3 -36.92 40.33 -24.57
C PHE A 3 -36.28 39.02 -24.99
N ALA A 4 -36.04 38.81 -26.30
CA ALA A 4 -35.41 37.62 -26.83
C ALA A 4 -33.91 37.50 -26.44
N ILE A 5 -33.21 38.64 -26.34
CA ILE A 5 -31.80 38.69 -25.93
C ILE A 5 -31.63 38.34 -24.44
N ARG A 6 -32.56 38.76 -23.57
CA ARG A 6 -32.52 38.46 -22.14
C ARG A 6 -32.79 36.98 -21.82
N CYS A 7 -33.67 36.33 -22.58
CA CYS A 7 -33.87 34.88 -22.43
C CYS A 7 -32.67 34.05 -22.91
N ALA A 8 -32.02 34.45 -24.01
CA ALA A 8 -30.84 33.76 -24.52
C ALA A 8 -29.65 33.82 -23.54
N THR A 9 -29.41 34.97 -22.90
CA THR A 9 -28.35 35.15 -21.92
C THR A 9 -28.61 34.33 -20.62
N LEU A 10 -29.86 34.20 -20.18
CA LEU A 10 -30.22 33.36 -19.03
C LEU A 10 -30.04 31.87 -19.32
N ILE A 11 -30.38 31.40 -20.49
CA ILE A 11 -30.22 29.98 -20.88
C ILE A 11 -28.74 29.62 -21.01
N VAL A 12 -27.91 30.49 -21.59
CA VAL A 12 -26.46 30.27 -21.70
C VAL A 12 -25.81 30.28 -20.31
N GLY A 13 -26.24 31.18 -19.43
CA GLY A 13 -25.75 31.18 -18.01
C GLY A 13 -26.09 29.92 -17.24
N LEU A 14 -27.28 29.35 -17.43
CA LEU A 14 -27.71 28.11 -16.80
C LEU A 14 -26.96 26.88 -17.35
N LEU A 15 -26.65 26.90 -18.66
CA LEU A 15 -25.88 25.80 -19.29
C LEU A 15 -24.41 25.74 -18.80
N VAL A 16 -23.81 26.90 -18.51
CA VAL A 16 -22.42 26.97 -18.04
C VAL A 16 -22.28 26.50 -16.58
N LEU A 17 -23.30 26.73 -15.73
CA LEU A 17 -23.29 26.24 -14.34
C LEU A 17 -23.47 24.71 -14.24
N GLY A 18 -24.02 24.05 -15.25
CA GLY A 18 -24.25 22.60 -15.24
C GLY A 18 -23.02 21.74 -15.52
N ILE A 19 -21.88 22.33 -15.92
CA ILE A 19 -20.68 21.57 -16.35
C ILE A 19 -19.65 21.45 -15.21
N ALA A 20 -19.86 22.03 -14.03
CA ALA A 20 -19.03 21.78 -12.86
C ALA A 20 -19.32 20.36 -12.33
N GLY A 21 -18.97 19.34 -13.13
CA GLY A 21 -18.97 17.96 -12.71
C GLY A 21 -18.09 17.85 -11.49
N CYS A 22 -18.68 17.53 -10.33
CA CYS A 22 -17.98 17.32 -9.07
C CYS A 22 -16.97 16.19 -9.24
N ALA A 23 -15.74 16.51 -9.63
CA ALA A 23 -14.63 15.57 -9.56
C ALA A 23 -14.42 15.24 -8.08
N ARG A 24 -14.75 14.01 -7.68
CA ARG A 24 -14.55 13.55 -6.29
C ARG A 24 -13.04 13.49 -6.03
N PRO A 25 -12.53 14.23 -5.03
CA PRO A 25 -11.11 14.22 -4.71
C PRO A 25 -10.68 12.83 -4.22
N HIS A 26 -9.44 12.45 -4.49
CA HIS A 26 -8.85 11.25 -3.93
C HIS A 26 -8.47 11.50 -2.46
N VAL A 27 -9.07 10.76 -1.56
CA VAL A 27 -8.69 10.72 -0.15
C VAL A 27 -7.53 9.74 -0.02
N LYS A 28 -6.34 10.25 0.28
CA LYS A 28 -5.15 9.43 0.49
C LYS A 28 -5.20 8.78 1.86
N PRO A 29 -4.84 7.49 2.00
CA PRO A 29 -4.68 6.87 3.31
C PRO A 29 -3.47 7.48 4.02
N ILE A 30 -3.53 7.53 5.34
CA ILE A 30 -2.38 7.92 6.17
C ILE A 30 -1.48 6.69 6.32
N PRO A 31 -0.22 6.71 5.84
CA PRO A 31 0.67 5.58 6.02
C PRO A 31 0.89 5.32 7.52
N PRO A 32 0.73 4.08 8.00
CA PRO A 32 1.11 3.75 9.37
C PRO A 32 2.62 3.92 9.56
N PRO A 33 3.09 4.16 10.79
CA PRO A 33 4.52 4.13 11.07
C PRO A 33 5.07 2.72 10.77
N PRO A 34 6.38 2.60 10.51
CA PRO A 34 7.02 1.31 10.31
C PRO A 34 6.67 0.33 11.43
N HIS A 35 6.28 -0.87 11.07
CA HIS A 35 5.92 -1.89 12.05
C HIS A 35 7.18 -2.38 12.77
N ARG A 36 7.22 -2.27 14.09
CA ARG A 36 8.35 -2.68 14.92
C ARG A 36 7.89 -3.66 15.98
N ALA A 37 8.65 -4.73 16.16
CA ALA A 37 8.42 -5.71 17.20
C ALA A 37 9.73 -6.22 17.80
N VAL A 38 9.71 -6.54 19.07
CA VAL A 38 10.79 -7.25 19.75
C VAL A 38 10.37 -8.71 19.89
N VAL A 39 11.27 -9.60 19.51
CA VAL A 39 11.15 -11.06 19.62
C VAL A 39 12.05 -11.51 20.78
N ALA A 40 11.53 -12.34 21.67
CA ALA A 40 12.25 -12.84 22.85
C ALA A 40 13.17 -14.01 22.47
N ALA A 41 14.06 -13.77 21.51
CA ALA A 41 15.03 -14.76 21.03
C ALA A 41 16.31 -14.07 20.54
N PRO A 42 17.48 -14.78 20.58
CA PRO A 42 18.73 -14.28 20.02
C PRO A 42 18.63 -14.03 18.51
N TYR A 43 19.51 -13.15 18.02
CA TYR A 43 19.57 -12.75 16.62
C TYR A 43 19.55 -13.93 15.64
N GLU A 44 20.42 -14.92 15.85
CA GLU A 44 20.55 -16.08 14.95
C GLU A 44 19.25 -16.87 14.81
N ARG A 45 18.58 -17.11 15.94
CA ARG A 45 17.29 -17.82 15.95
C ARG A 45 16.19 -17.00 15.29
N THR A 46 16.13 -15.71 15.61
CA THR A 46 15.15 -14.79 15.01
C THR A 46 15.35 -14.66 13.52
N TRP A 47 16.61 -14.58 13.06
CA TRP A 47 16.93 -14.52 11.64
C TRP A 47 16.45 -15.77 10.89
N LEU A 48 16.76 -16.97 11.40
CA LEU A 48 16.31 -18.22 10.80
C LEU A 48 14.78 -18.30 10.77
N ALA A 49 14.12 -17.97 11.87
CA ALA A 49 12.66 -17.94 11.96
C ALA A 49 12.04 -16.96 10.94
N LEU A 50 12.67 -15.80 10.73
CA LEU A 50 12.20 -14.80 9.76
C LEU A 50 12.32 -15.30 8.33
N ILE A 51 13.44 -15.92 7.94
CA ILE A 51 13.59 -16.54 6.62
C ILE A 51 12.52 -17.61 6.40
N GLN A 52 12.22 -18.43 7.39
CA GLN A 52 11.17 -19.44 7.32
C GLN A 52 9.77 -18.81 7.21
N ALA A 53 9.50 -17.77 7.99
CA ALA A 53 8.23 -17.05 7.92
C ALA A 53 7.98 -16.43 6.52
N LEU A 54 9.00 -15.82 5.93
CA LEU A 54 8.90 -15.26 4.57
C LEU A 54 8.72 -16.36 3.51
N ALA A 55 9.32 -17.54 3.70
CA ALA A 55 9.10 -18.69 2.83
C ALA A 55 7.65 -19.23 2.94
N TYR A 56 7.05 -19.23 4.13
CA TYR A 56 5.64 -19.59 4.30
C TYR A 56 4.67 -18.61 3.64
N GLU A 57 4.98 -17.32 3.67
CA GLU A 57 4.21 -16.29 2.94
C GLU A 57 4.41 -16.37 1.42
N ASN A 58 5.33 -17.20 0.95
CA ASN A 58 5.65 -17.40 -0.48
C ASN A 58 5.96 -16.08 -1.21
N VAL A 59 6.67 -15.16 -0.55
CA VAL A 59 7.04 -13.87 -1.14
C VAL A 59 8.42 -13.93 -1.80
N PRO A 60 8.61 -13.25 -2.94
CA PRO A 60 9.89 -13.26 -3.64
C PRO A 60 10.94 -12.44 -2.88
N LEU A 61 12.10 -13.02 -2.62
CA LEU A 61 13.24 -12.36 -2.00
C LEU A 61 14.13 -11.75 -3.07
N ARG A 62 14.41 -10.44 -2.99
CA ARG A 62 15.34 -9.74 -3.87
C ARG A 62 16.76 -9.73 -3.31
N ALA A 63 16.92 -9.48 -2.03
CA ALA A 63 18.21 -9.43 -1.37
C ALA A 63 18.10 -9.89 0.08
N VAL A 64 19.11 -10.64 0.52
CA VAL A 64 19.25 -11.12 1.90
C VAL A 64 20.67 -10.83 2.35
N ALA A 65 20.85 -9.95 3.32
CA ALA A 65 22.14 -9.51 3.83
C ALA A 65 22.15 -9.67 5.36
N LYS A 66 22.57 -10.86 5.83
CA LYS A 66 22.52 -11.22 7.26
C LYS A 66 23.41 -10.32 8.11
N ASP A 67 24.60 -10.00 7.66
CA ASP A 67 25.56 -9.21 8.43
C ASP A 67 25.08 -7.78 8.69
N SER A 68 24.31 -7.20 7.75
CA SER A 68 23.67 -5.89 7.91
C SER A 68 22.26 -5.98 8.49
N GLY A 69 21.71 -7.18 8.67
CA GLY A 69 20.35 -7.40 9.18
C GLY A 69 19.26 -6.96 8.21
N VAL A 70 19.53 -6.96 6.89
CA VAL A 70 18.58 -6.45 5.89
C VAL A 70 18.04 -7.57 5.02
N ILE A 71 16.71 -7.61 4.87
CA ILE A 71 16.02 -8.42 3.87
C ILE A 71 15.15 -7.49 3.03
N ALA A 72 15.36 -7.48 1.72
CA ALA A 72 14.50 -6.78 0.77
C ALA A 72 13.69 -7.81 -0.02
N LEU A 73 12.38 -7.65 -0.03
CA LEU A 73 11.50 -8.43 -0.90
C LEU A 73 11.46 -7.79 -2.29
N ASP A 74 11.25 -8.60 -3.30
CA ASP A 74 10.96 -8.09 -4.63
C ASP A 74 9.55 -7.52 -4.69
N ASP A 75 9.27 -6.72 -5.71
CA ASP A 75 7.93 -6.19 -5.95
C ASP A 75 6.99 -7.37 -6.29
N PHE A 76 5.85 -7.45 -5.61
CA PHE A 76 4.81 -8.40 -5.94
C PHE A 76 3.43 -7.75 -5.96
N VAL A 77 2.51 -8.36 -6.69
CA VAL A 77 1.16 -7.84 -6.88
C VAL A 77 0.21 -8.46 -5.85
N THR A 78 -0.62 -7.64 -5.23
CA THR A 78 -1.65 -8.07 -4.29
C THR A 78 -2.96 -7.33 -4.54
N PRO A 79 -4.13 -7.96 -4.31
CA PRO A 79 -5.40 -7.25 -4.31
C PRO A 79 -5.41 -6.12 -3.27
N ILE A 80 -5.95 -4.95 -3.68
CA ILE A 80 -6.18 -3.84 -2.75
C ILE A 80 -7.20 -4.28 -1.70
N GLY A 81 -6.97 -3.89 -0.43
CA GLY A 81 -7.75 -4.36 0.73
C GLY A 81 -7.15 -5.57 1.43
N VAL A 82 -6.23 -6.31 0.80
CA VAL A 82 -5.50 -7.40 1.48
C VAL A 82 -4.32 -6.84 2.26
N TYR A 83 -3.27 -6.37 1.58
CA TYR A 83 -2.08 -5.78 2.20
C TYR A 83 -1.97 -4.28 1.98
N ALA A 84 -2.66 -3.73 0.99
CA ALA A 84 -2.60 -2.32 0.61
C ALA A 84 -3.96 -1.64 0.75
N ASP A 85 -3.97 -0.46 1.37
CA ASP A 85 -5.06 0.51 1.34
C ASP A 85 -4.64 1.67 0.43
N CYS A 86 -5.38 1.91 -0.63
CA CYS A 86 -5.11 2.96 -1.59
C CYS A 86 -6.08 4.15 -1.48
N GLY A 87 -6.89 4.19 -0.42
CA GLY A 87 -7.85 5.27 -0.15
C GLY A 87 -9.12 5.18 -0.97
N SER A 88 -9.79 6.32 -1.15
CA SER A 88 -11.09 6.38 -1.79
C SER A 88 -11.29 7.61 -2.67
N PHE A 89 -12.31 7.57 -3.53
CA PHE A 89 -12.85 8.71 -4.26
C PHE A 89 -14.30 8.93 -3.81
N GLY A 90 -14.49 9.84 -2.85
CA GLY A 90 -15.75 9.94 -2.12
C GLY A 90 -16.03 8.63 -1.36
N ASP A 91 -17.22 8.06 -1.55
CA ASP A 91 -17.64 6.82 -0.87
C ASP A 91 -17.13 5.53 -1.50
N MET A 92 -16.48 5.63 -2.68
CA MET A 92 -15.95 4.46 -3.38
C MET A 92 -14.47 4.25 -3.05
N GLY A 93 -14.14 3.11 -2.44
CA GLY A 93 -12.76 2.66 -2.24
C GLY A 93 -12.03 2.47 -3.57
N VAL A 94 -10.71 2.58 -3.54
CA VAL A 94 -9.88 2.20 -4.68
C VAL A 94 -9.79 0.68 -4.71
N GLU A 95 -10.22 0.08 -5.81
CA GLU A 95 -10.21 -1.36 -6.03
C GLU A 95 -9.18 -1.74 -7.11
N GLY A 96 -8.86 -3.03 -7.19
CA GLY A 96 -7.93 -3.61 -8.15
C GLY A 96 -6.69 -4.17 -7.47
N GLU A 97 -5.53 -3.93 -8.05
CA GLU A 97 -4.26 -4.48 -7.61
C GLU A 97 -3.28 -3.38 -7.22
N ALA A 98 -2.46 -3.66 -6.23
CA ALA A 98 -1.34 -2.84 -5.82
C ALA A 98 -0.02 -3.61 -5.97
N VAL A 99 1.01 -2.90 -6.38
CA VAL A 99 2.39 -3.38 -6.32
C VAL A 99 2.92 -3.05 -4.93
N THR A 100 3.37 -4.06 -4.22
CA THR A 100 3.87 -3.97 -2.85
C THR A 100 5.34 -4.37 -2.79
N ALA A 101 6.11 -3.67 -1.96
CA ALA A 101 7.49 -3.99 -1.66
C ALA A 101 7.70 -3.81 -0.15
N PHE A 102 8.45 -4.73 0.45
CA PHE A 102 8.81 -4.66 1.86
C PHE A 102 10.31 -4.70 2.04
N THR A 103 10.78 -3.99 3.07
CA THR A 103 12.16 -4.07 3.53
C THR A 103 12.14 -4.31 5.04
N LEU A 104 12.82 -5.36 5.45
CA LEU A 104 12.90 -5.77 6.84
C LEU A 104 14.29 -5.48 7.39
N PHE A 105 14.33 -4.94 8.60
CA PHE A 105 15.56 -4.72 9.36
C PHE A 105 15.51 -5.55 10.63
N VAL A 106 16.56 -6.32 10.86
CA VAL A 106 16.71 -7.19 12.02
C VAL A 106 17.94 -6.76 12.81
N GLN A 107 17.76 -6.39 14.07
CA GLN A 107 18.83 -5.88 14.91
C GLN A 107 18.81 -6.54 16.28
N PRO A 108 19.96 -7.03 16.81
CA PRO A 108 20.02 -7.49 18.18
C PRO A 108 19.78 -6.33 19.15
N VAL A 109 18.87 -6.50 20.10
CA VAL A 109 18.69 -5.57 21.23
C VAL A 109 19.65 -5.96 22.36
N ASN A 110 19.76 -7.24 22.62
CA ASN A 110 20.69 -7.86 23.55
C ASN A 110 20.89 -9.34 23.20
N SER A 111 21.60 -10.11 24.04
CA SER A 111 21.88 -11.53 23.78
C SER A 111 20.63 -12.43 23.71
N ARG A 112 19.46 -11.96 24.16
CA ARG A 112 18.21 -12.72 24.24
C ARG A 112 17.03 -12.08 23.53
N GLN A 113 17.21 -10.91 22.93
CA GLN A 113 16.15 -10.17 22.28
C GLN A 113 16.62 -9.57 20.97
N THR A 114 15.76 -9.63 19.97
CA THR A 114 16.00 -9.12 18.64
C THR A 114 14.82 -8.25 18.21
N GLN A 115 15.10 -7.05 17.67
CA GLN A 115 14.10 -6.18 17.09
C GLN A 115 13.98 -6.46 15.59
N ILE A 116 12.74 -6.54 15.11
CA ILE A 116 12.40 -6.56 13.68
C ILE A 116 11.64 -5.28 13.39
N GLN A 117 12.03 -4.58 12.31
CA GLN A 117 11.29 -3.48 11.73
C GLN A 117 10.92 -3.83 10.31
N ILE A 118 9.66 -3.62 9.92
CA ILE A 118 9.13 -3.88 8.58
C ILE A 118 8.66 -2.54 8.00
N ASN A 119 9.26 -2.17 6.87
CA ASN A 119 8.86 -0.99 6.10
C ASN A 119 8.14 -1.45 4.84
N ALA A 120 6.98 -0.87 4.58
CA ALA A 120 6.17 -1.13 3.41
C ALA A 120 6.21 0.04 2.43
N LYS A 121 6.29 -0.26 1.13
CA LYS A 121 6.10 0.70 0.04
C LYS A 121 5.11 0.11 -0.94
N MET A 122 4.00 0.80 -1.13
CA MET A 122 2.88 0.29 -1.91
C MET A 122 2.38 1.35 -2.88
N ARG A 123 2.01 0.91 -4.09
CA ARG A 123 1.50 1.79 -5.13
C ARG A 123 0.52 1.06 -6.01
N THR A 124 -0.45 1.78 -6.56
CA THR A 124 -1.33 1.28 -7.61
C THR A 124 -1.45 2.29 -8.74
N GLN A 125 -1.78 1.79 -9.93
CA GLN A 125 -2.07 2.62 -11.08
C GLN A 125 -3.47 2.27 -11.57
N ARG A 126 -4.37 3.25 -11.53
CA ARG A 126 -5.71 3.08 -12.06
C ARG A 126 -5.68 3.16 -13.58
N HIS A 127 -6.29 2.17 -14.23
CA HIS A 127 -6.57 2.23 -15.66
C HIS A 127 -8.06 2.54 -15.84
N ARG A 128 -8.37 3.67 -16.47
CA ARG A 128 -9.75 4.01 -16.85
C ARG A 128 -9.93 3.72 -18.32
N SER A 129 -10.86 2.84 -18.67
CA SER A 129 -11.30 2.68 -20.06
C SER A 129 -11.95 3.97 -20.50
N GLY A 130 -11.31 4.68 -21.43
CA GLY A 130 -11.95 5.79 -22.14
C GLY A 130 -12.85 5.24 -23.24
N GLY A 131 -13.93 5.96 -23.60
CA GLY A 131 -14.68 5.64 -24.81
C GLY A 131 -13.73 5.49 -26.02
N PHE A 132 -14.05 4.60 -26.95
CA PHE A 132 -13.23 4.22 -28.11
C PHE A 132 -11.93 3.44 -27.82
N GLY A 133 -11.87 2.68 -26.72
CA GLY A 133 -10.74 1.75 -26.46
C GLY A 133 -9.41 2.42 -26.10
N ARG A 134 -9.38 3.74 -25.89
CA ARG A 134 -8.18 4.43 -25.41
C ARG A 134 -8.04 4.25 -23.89
N VAL A 135 -7.02 3.52 -23.47
CA VAL A 135 -6.62 3.44 -22.06
C VAL A 135 -5.92 4.74 -21.68
N LYS A 136 -6.55 5.53 -20.81
CA LYS A 136 -5.90 6.69 -20.20
C LYS A 136 -5.24 6.20 -18.90
N SER A 137 -3.90 6.19 -18.87
CA SER A 137 -3.16 5.96 -17.62
C SER A 137 -3.47 7.11 -16.64
N GLN A 138 -3.85 6.76 -15.42
CA GLN A 138 -4.00 7.72 -14.33
C GLN A 138 -2.70 7.82 -13.52
N PRO A 139 -2.52 8.90 -12.75
CA PRO A 139 -1.35 9.03 -11.89
C PRO A 139 -1.25 7.85 -10.92
N VAL A 140 -0.02 7.47 -10.61
CA VAL A 140 0.28 6.45 -9.60
C VAL A 140 -0.22 6.94 -8.25
N LEU A 141 -1.07 6.14 -7.59
CA LEU A 141 -1.52 6.39 -6.22
C LEU A 141 -0.57 5.70 -5.25
N GLN A 142 -0.15 6.41 -4.23
CA GLN A 142 0.55 5.82 -3.09
C GLN A 142 -0.49 5.20 -2.15
N CYS A 143 -0.21 3.99 -1.69
CA CYS A 143 -1.05 3.25 -0.78
C CYS A 143 -0.35 3.09 0.58
N ALA A 144 -1.13 2.88 1.62
CA ALA A 144 -0.66 2.53 2.95
C ALA A 144 -0.70 1.02 3.14
N SER A 145 0.14 0.49 4.04
CA SER A 145 0.00 -0.91 4.49
C SER A 145 -1.24 -1.06 5.37
N THR A 146 -1.97 -2.16 5.21
CA THR A 146 -3.03 -2.57 6.15
C THR A 146 -2.47 -3.15 7.46
N GLY A 147 -1.17 -3.43 7.52
CA GLY A 147 -0.51 -4.09 8.66
C GLY A 147 -0.67 -5.62 8.69
N ARG A 148 -1.47 -6.19 7.79
CA ARG A 148 -1.76 -7.64 7.80
C ARG A 148 -0.53 -8.48 7.48
N PHE A 149 0.26 -8.10 6.47
CA PHE A 149 1.49 -8.81 6.13
C PHE A 149 2.48 -8.80 7.30
N GLU A 150 2.68 -7.63 7.89
CA GLU A 150 3.59 -7.43 9.02
C GLU A 150 3.17 -8.26 10.23
N ALA A 151 1.87 -8.30 10.53
CA ALA A 151 1.32 -9.08 11.62
C ALA A 151 1.53 -10.59 11.40
N ASN A 152 1.21 -11.11 10.21
CA ASN A 152 1.38 -12.52 9.86
C ASN A 152 2.84 -12.96 10.01
N VAL A 153 3.77 -12.19 9.42
CA VAL A 153 5.20 -12.49 9.49
C VAL A 153 5.68 -12.52 10.94
N LEU A 154 5.31 -11.51 11.74
CA LEU A 154 5.76 -11.42 13.14
C LEU A 154 5.15 -12.49 14.02
N GLU A 155 3.90 -12.88 13.81
CA GLU A 155 3.27 -13.99 14.51
C GLU A 155 3.99 -15.31 14.24
N THR A 156 4.27 -15.58 12.96
CA THR A 156 5.01 -16.79 12.55
C THR A 156 6.42 -16.80 13.14
N VAL A 157 7.13 -15.67 13.10
CA VAL A 157 8.49 -15.56 13.68
C VAL A 157 8.47 -15.85 15.17
N ARG A 158 7.53 -15.28 15.93
CA ARG A 158 7.41 -15.57 17.37
C ARG A 158 7.13 -17.04 17.62
N GLY A 159 6.19 -17.62 16.88
CA GLY A 159 5.87 -19.05 16.98
C GLY A 159 7.06 -19.98 16.72
N LEU A 160 8.02 -19.57 15.89
CA LEU A 160 9.22 -20.34 15.56
C LEU A 160 10.42 -20.04 16.48
N ALA A 161 10.61 -18.78 16.86
CA ALA A 161 11.82 -18.33 17.55
C ALA A 161 11.71 -18.40 19.08
N GLU A 162 10.51 -18.30 19.65
CA GLU A 162 10.30 -18.24 21.11
C GLU A 162 10.03 -19.62 21.75
N LYS A 163 10.07 -20.69 20.94
CA LYS A 163 10.02 -22.09 21.41
C LYS A 163 11.42 -22.53 21.79
#